data_c66c5c58d55f7a88a7c5714ee2065188
#
_entry.id   c66c5c58d55f7a88a7c5714ee2065188
#
_cell.length_a   1.000
_cell.length_b   1.000
_cell.length_c   1.000
_cell.angle_alpha   90.00
_cell.angle_beta   90.00
_cell.angle_gamma   90.00
#
_symmetry.space_group_name_H-M   'P 1'
#
loop_
_entity.id
_entity.type
_entity.pdbx_description
1 polymer ?
#
loop_
_entity_poly.entity_id
_entity_poly.type
_entity_poly.pdbx_seq_one_letter_code
_entity_poly.pdbx_strand_id
1 'polypeptide(L)'
;MRLSTCRKDITPDRPCFQGGYAQRTEVYHNVHDPITVTAMCLEMNHKKIVIAGIDVAGFDEFVTDKIIVKIHEQVDIDTENIILNVAHTHSGPLVSGNRLACVVDPEYQQKFIDEVSKCVIEACLKEKEEVKVKYRKTLVDGLYSNRNDKNKMSDKWIHTLGFFHDDKLVAELVNMAHHCTVLGPNNMDLSADLFGEIRKVLEEKDNVPVMMIQGNAGDMGNKQYRKGNLFDEVETEAANIVDQIAKRSSNWVDLNIEDCEIKEGQHHAEWDVDANVYVEKKKEFEEKLKTETNFDTVKLLVTGIACFDKKIQEGSGHRTRDMKFRIFNMNDLQIVVVPGEIGSILGLRIKEASKAKVCLVFGYTAPTYLGYMVEKEAYGSFSQEANVTDYPAGIPDSYTEEIIKNI
;
A
#
# COMPACT_ATOMS: atom_id res chain seq x y z
N MET A 1 7.60 -0.33 26.01
CA MET A 1 6.67 0.23 25.03
C MET A 1 5.25 -0.23 25.38
N ARG A 2 4.23 0.56 25.06
CA ARG A 2 2.82 0.24 25.34
C ARG A 2 2.04 0.24 24.02
N LEU A 3 1.06 -0.66 23.87
CA LEU A 3 0.26 -0.86 22.66
C LEU A 3 -1.23 -0.80 22.96
N SER A 4 -1.98 -0.20 22.07
CA SER A 4 -3.44 -0.35 21.94
C SER A 4 -3.84 -0.55 20.49
N THR A 5 -4.95 -1.25 20.27
CA THR A 5 -5.47 -1.53 18.93
C THR A 5 -6.95 -1.16 18.82
N CYS A 6 -7.35 -0.73 17.63
CA CYS A 6 -8.74 -0.49 17.27
C CYS A 6 -9.00 -0.98 15.85
N ARG A 7 -10.19 -1.49 15.58
CA ARG A 7 -10.68 -1.76 14.22
C ARG A 7 -12.08 -1.22 14.05
N LYS A 8 -12.35 -0.65 12.87
CA LYS A 8 -13.68 -0.22 12.47
C LYS A 8 -14.02 -0.70 11.08
N ASP A 9 -15.30 -0.95 10.89
CA ASP A 9 -15.90 -1.20 9.59
C ASP A 9 -16.09 0.14 8.86
N ILE A 10 -15.54 0.23 7.65
CA ILE A 10 -15.65 1.38 6.76
C ILE A 10 -16.38 1.01 5.45
N THR A 11 -17.09 -0.10 5.44
CA THR A 11 -17.90 -0.53 4.29
C THR A 11 -18.97 0.52 3.97
N PRO A 12 -19.17 0.90 2.70
CA PRO A 12 -20.24 1.81 2.32
C PRO A 12 -21.63 1.27 2.68
N ASP A 13 -22.55 2.17 3.11
CA ASP A 13 -23.92 1.80 3.42
C ASP A 13 -24.82 1.63 2.19
N ARG A 14 -24.32 2.06 1.02
CA ARG A 14 -25.01 1.96 -0.28
C ARG A 14 -24.00 1.78 -1.40
N PRO A 15 -24.41 1.21 -2.55
CA PRO A 15 -23.51 1.02 -3.70
C PRO A 15 -22.85 2.33 -4.15
N CYS A 16 -21.53 2.28 -4.28
CA CYS A 16 -20.69 3.33 -4.83
C CYS A 16 -19.65 2.74 -5.81
N PHE A 17 -18.89 3.58 -6.48
CA PHE A 17 -17.83 3.09 -7.38
C PHE A 17 -16.68 2.48 -6.59
N GLN A 18 -16.05 1.45 -7.17
CA GLN A 18 -14.82 0.86 -6.66
C GLN A 18 -13.60 1.59 -7.24
N GLY A 19 -12.52 1.65 -6.46
CA GLY A 19 -11.22 2.18 -6.90
C GLY A 19 -10.44 1.21 -7.80
N GLY A 20 -9.30 1.68 -8.33
CA GLY A 20 -8.23 0.85 -8.90
C GLY A 20 -8.34 0.57 -10.41
N TYR A 21 -9.45 0.03 -10.91
CA TYR A 21 -9.56 -0.38 -12.32
C TYR A 21 -10.27 0.64 -13.20
N ALA A 22 -9.63 1.04 -14.31
CA ALA A 22 -10.18 1.95 -15.31
C ALA A 22 -11.34 1.34 -16.14
N GLN A 23 -11.46 0.02 -16.15
CA GLN A 23 -12.48 -0.71 -16.90
C GLN A 23 -13.87 -0.66 -16.26
N ARG A 24 -13.96 -0.35 -14.96
CA ARG A 24 -15.25 -0.31 -14.25
C ARG A 24 -16.00 0.96 -14.57
N THR A 25 -17.28 0.82 -14.89
CA THR A 25 -18.19 1.92 -15.24
C THR A 25 -19.48 1.89 -14.39
N GLU A 26 -19.61 0.94 -13.48
CA GLU A 26 -20.77 0.73 -12.63
C GLU A 26 -20.36 0.70 -11.16
N VAL A 27 -21.33 0.90 -10.26
CA VAL A 27 -21.14 0.74 -8.83
C VAL A 27 -21.04 -0.73 -8.46
N TYR A 28 -20.49 -1.03 -7.27
CA TYR A 28 -20.42 -2.43 -6.81
C TYR A 28 -21.82 -3.03 -6.62
N HIS A 29 -21.90 -4.37 -6.73
CA HIS A 29 -23.17 -5.10 -6.63
C HIS A 29 -23.44 -5.63 -5.22
N ASN A 30 -22.45 -6.27 -4.59
CA ASN A 30 -22.56 -6.85 -3.26
C ASN A 30 -21.31 -6.53 -2.42
N VAL A 31 -21.39 -6.84 -1.14
CA VAL A 31 -20.24 -6.85 -0.23
C VAL A 31 -19.89 -8.32 0.03
N HIS A 32 -18.72 -8.75 -0.44
CA HIS A 32 -18.23 -10.11 -0.17
C HIS A 32 -17.63 -10.20 1.24
N ASP A 33 -16.77 -9.25 1.58
CA ASP A 33 -16.16 -9.13 2.89
C ASP A 33 -16.09 -7.66 3.33
N PRO A 34 -16.12 -7.38 4.65
CA PRO A 34 -16.09 -6.01 5.15
C PRO A 34 -14.81 -5.28 4.78
N ILE A 35 -14.93 -4.02 4.43
CA ILE A 35 -13.82 -3.09 4.26
C ILE A 35 -13.50 -2.46 5.61
N THR A 36 -12.27 -2.54 6.08
CA THR A 36 -11.93 -2.13 7.44
C THR A 36 -10.73 -1.17 7.49
N VAL A 37 -10.65 -0.46 8.60
CA VAL A 37 -9.44 0.19 9.08
C VAL A 37 -9.03 -0.43 10.40
N THR A 38 -7.76 -0.81 10.51
CA THR A 38 -7.14 -1.29 11.75
C THR A 38 -6.06 -0.31 12.16
N ALA A 39 -6.14 0.27 13.37
CA ALA A 39 -5.16 1.18 13.92
C ALA A 39 -4.43 0.55 15.12
N MET A 40 -3.12 0.78 15.19
CA MET A 40 -2.26 0.45 16.33
C MET A 40 -1.59 1.72 16.83
N CYS A 41 -1.76 2.05 18.11
CA CYS A 41 -1.06 3.15 18.75
C CYS A 41 0.05 2.59 19.65
N LEU A 42 1.28 2.92 19.28
CA LEU A 42 2.48 2.62 20.04
C LEU A 42 2.84 3.83 20.91
N GLU A 43 3.09 3.62 22.18
CA GLU A 43 3.53 4.67 23.10
C GLU A 43 4.87 4.27 23.73
N MET A 44 5.85 5.13 23.56
CA MET A 44 7.20 4.99 24.14
C MET A 44 7.72 6.37 24.55
N ASN A 45 8.30 6.47 25.76
CA ASN A 45 8.82 7.75 26.29
C ASN A 45 7.85 8.93 26.14
N HIS A 46 6.54 8.70 26.40
CA HIS A 46 5.46 9.68 26.25
C HIS A 46 5.18 10.12 24.80
N LYS A 47 5.90 9.59 23.82
CA LYS A 47 5.62 9.82 22.40
C LYS A 47 4.64 8.75 21.90
N LYS A 48 3.60 9.18 21.20
CA LYS A 48 2.65 8.31 20.50
C LYS A 48 3.02 8.23 19.03
N ILE A 49 2.99 7.04 18.46
CA ILE A 49 3.05 6.78 17.03
C ILE A 49 1.84 5.93 16.70
N VAL A 50 1.06 6.34 15.71
CA VAL A 50 -0.09 5.57 15.27
C VAL A 50 0.11 5.10 13.84
N ILE A 51 -0.16 3.82 13.61
CA ILE A 51 -0.13 3.18 12.29
C ILE A 51 -1.54 2.67 12.03
N ALA A 52 -2.09 2.98 10.86
CA ALA A 52 -3.37 2.46 10.42
C ALA A 52 -3.21 1.75 9.07
N GLY A 53 -3.68 0.50 9.00
CA GLY A 53 -3.84 -0.27 7.76
C GLY A 53 -5.31 -0.14 7.29
N ILE A 54 -5.52 0.27 6.03
CA ILE A 54 -6.83 0.67 5.51
C ILE A 54 -7.12 -0.06 4.21
N ASP A 55 -8.28 -0.72 4.11
CA ASP A 55 -8.65 -1.56 2.97
C ASP A 55 -9.25 -0.76 1.80
N VAL A 56 -8.48 0.18 1.24
CA VAL A 56 -8.85 0.96 0.04
C VAL A 56 -7.67 1.06 -0.93
N ALA A 57 -7.92 1.50 -2.16
CA ALA A 57 -6.86 1.64 -3.17
C ALA A 57 -5.91 2.81 -2.88
N GLY A 58 -6.40 3.89 -2.32
CA GLY A 58 -5.64 5.10 -2.01
C GLY A 58 -6.56 6.30 -1.83
N PHE A 59 -6.02 7.39 -1.30
CA PHE A 59 -6.72 8.67 -1.20
C PHE A 59 -5.73 9.85 -1.19
N ASP A 60 -6.24 11.02 -1.57
CA ASP A 60 -5.48 12.24 -1.80
C ASP A 60 -5.23 13.06 -0.52
N GLU A 61 -4.54 14.17 -0.71
CA GLU A 61 -4.21 15.12 0.35
C GLU A 61 -5.46 15.71 1.01
N PHE A 62 -6.50 16.03 0.23
CA PHE A 62 -7.74 16.59 0.77
C PHE A 62 -8.40 15.68 1.81
N VAL A 63 -8.49 14.38 1.52
CA VAL A 63 -9.06 13.39 2.45
C VAL A 63 -8.12 13.19 3.64
N THR A 64 -6.81 13.13 3.39
CA THR A 64 -5.80 12.98 4.44
C THR A 64 -5.86 14.12 5.44
N ASP A 65 -5.88 15.38 4.97
CA ASP A 65 -5.93 16.56 5.82
C ASP A 65 -7.18 16.59 6.71
N LYS A 66 -8.32 16.21 6.15
CA LYS A 66 -9.56 16.13 6.93
C LYS A 66 -9.51 15.08 8.03
N ILE A 67 -8.88 13.93 7.77
CA ILE A 67 -8.64 12.90 8.79
C ILE A 67 -7.72 13.45 9.89
N ILE A 68 -6.60 14.07 9.52
CA ILE A 68 -5.62 14.63 10.45
C ILE A 68 -6.25 15.72 11.33
N VAL A 69 -7.01 16.66 10.73
CA VAL A 69 -7.73 17.71 11.48
C VAL A 69 -8.64 17.11 12.56
N LYS A 70 -9.44 16.09 12.20
CA LYS A 70 -10.34 15.44 13.18
C LYS A 70 -9.59 14.70 14.29
N ILE A 71 -8.42 14.12 13.98
CA ILE A 71 -7.58 13.49 14.99
C ILE A 71 -7.05 14.54 15.97
N HIS A 72 -6.53 15.66 15.48
CA HIS A 72 -5.99 16.74 16.30
C HIS A 72 -7.05 17.44 17.18
N GLU A 73 -8.33 17.40 16.82
CA GLU A 73 -9.42 17.91 17.66
C GLU A 73 -9.55 17.15 19.00
N GLN A 74 -9.05 15.91 19.09
CA GLN A 74 -9.28 15.02 20.22
C GLN A 74 -8.00 14.38 20.79
N VAL A 75 -6.91 14.36 20.02
CA VAL A 75 -5.66 13.72 20.42
C VAL A 75 -4.50 14.68 20.21
N ASP A 76 -3.72 14.86 21.26
CA ASP A 76 -2.42 15.56 21.16
C ASP A 76 -1.38 14.58 20.59
N ILE A 77 -1.10 14.73 19.30
CA ILE A 77 -0.14 13.91 18.54
C ILE A 77 0.33 14.72 17.32
N ASP A 78 1.62 14.70 17.05
CA ASP A 78 2.17 15.37 15.88
C ASP A 78 1.77 14.64 14.58
N THR A 79 1.56 15.39 13.51
CA THR A 79 1.15 14.83 12.19
C THR A 79 2.15 13.79 11.68
N GLU A 80 3.45 14.03 11.84
CA GLU A 80 4.52 13.11 11.42
C GLU A 80 4.47 11.76 12.15
N ASN A 81 3.83 11.69 13.32
CA ASN A 81 3.66 10.47 14.09
C ASN A 81 2.48 9.61 13.61
N ILE A 82 1.71 10.08 12.62
CA ILE A 82 0.55 9.38 12.06
C ILE A 82 0.92 8.75 10.72
N ILE A 83 0.78 7.43 10.61
CA ILE A 83 1.01 6.68 9.37
C ILE A 83 -0.33 6.05 8.94
N LEU A 84 -0.85 6.48 7.80
CA LEU A 84 -2.04 5.91 7.17
C LEU A 84 -1.61 5.11 5.95
N ASN A 85 -1.53 3.79 6.07
CA ASN A 85 -1.12 2.88 4.98
C ASN A 85 -2.36 2.25 4.35
N VAL A 86 -2.42 2.19 3.02
CA VAL A 86 -3.53 1.54 2.33
C VAL A 86 -3.10 0.17 1.81
N ALA A 87 -3.98 -0.81 1.94
CA ALA A 87 -3.80 -2.16 1.40
C ALA A 87 -3.71 -2.18 -0.13
N HIS A 88 -4.21 -1.13 -0.75
CA HIS A 88 -4.28 -0.95 -2.20
C HIS A 88 -5.17 -2.02 -2.87
N THR A 89 -6.25 -2.44 -2.20
CA THR A 89 -7.24 -3.28 -2.84
C THR A 89 -7.92 -2.54 -3.98
N HIS A 90 -7.98 -3.19 -5.15
CA HIS A 90 -8.72 -2.69 -6.30
C HIS A 90 -10.19 -3.12 -6.29
N SER A 91 -10.64 -3.76 -5.22
CA SER A 91 -12.04 -4.14 -4.99
C SER A 91 -12.67 -3.37 -3.82
N GLY A 92 -11.96 -2.37 -3.28
CA GLY A 92 -12.49 -1.45 -2.27
C GLY A 92 -13.19 -0.23 -2.89
N PRO A 93 -13.92 0.54 -2.07
CA PRO A 93 -14.66 1.71 -2.53
C PRO A 93 -13.72 2.86 -2.98
N LEU A 94 -14.20 3.66 -3.94
CA LEU A 94 -13.50 4.87 -4.38
C LEU A 94 -13.65 5.98 -3.34
N VAL A 95 -12.53 6.43 -2.78
CA VAL A 95 -12.50 7.43 -1.69
C VAL A 95 -12.21 8.84 -2.21
N SER A 96 -11.31 8.97 -3.19
CA SER A 96 -10.92 10.26 -3.75
C SER A 96 -10.51 10.13 -5.21
N GLY A 97 -10.48 11.27 -5.92
CA GLY A 97 -10.09 11.34 -7.32
C GLY A 97 -11.14 10.72 -8.25
N ASN A 98 -11.67 11.52 -9.15
CA ASN A 98 -12.55 11.01 -10.20
C ASN A 98 -11.71 10.36 -11.29
N ARG A 99 -12.06 9.13 -11.67
CA ARG A 99 -11.39 8.41 -12.78
C ARG A 99 -12.40 8.03 -13.84
N LEU A 100 -12.28 8.59 -15.04
CA LEU A 100 -13.18 8.32 -16.18
C LEU A 100 -14.65 8.56 -15.80
N ALA A 101 -15.48 7.52 -15.85
CA ALA A 101 -16.90 7.59 -15.46
C ALA A 101 -17.15 7.41 -13.95
N CYS A 102 -16.10 7.10 -13.16
CA CYS A 102 -16.25 6.86 -11.73
C CYS A 102 -16.19 8.17 -10.95
N VAL A 103 -17.21 8.43 -10.16
CA VAL A 103 -17.36 9.62 -9.32
C VAL A 103 -17.36 9.21 -7.86
N VAL A 104 -16.64 9.96 -7.04
CA VAL A 104 -16.64 9.76 -5.58
C VAL A 104 -18.04 10.02 -5.03
N ASP A 105 -18.54 9.11 -4.21
CA ASP A 105 -19.76 9.34 -3.42
C ASP A 105 -19.41 10.22 -2.21
N PRO A 106 -19.94 11.46 -2.13
CA PRO A 106 -19.57 12.39 -1.07
C PRO A 106 -20.04 11.95 0.33
N GLU A 107 -21.14 11.19 0.43
CA GLU A 107 -21.60 10.67 1.72
C GLU A 107 -20.69 9.55 2.19
N TYR A 108 -20.26 8.67 1.28
CA TYR A 108 -19.27 7.65 1.62
C TYR A 108 -17.91 8.27 1.97
N GLN A 109 -17.44 9.27 1.21
CA GLN A 109 -16.19 9.96 1.53
C GLN A 109 -16.24 10.57 2.96
N GLN A 110 -17.36 11.18 3.34
CA GLN A 110 -17.51 11.73 4.69
C GLN A 110 -17.52 10.62 5.75
N LYS A 111 -18.26 9.52 5.54
CA LYS A 111 -18.23 8.34 6.41
C LYS A 111 -16.81 7.78 6.57
N PHE A 112 -16.07 7.64 5.45
CA PHE A 112 -14.68 7.18 5.46
C PHE A 112 -13.79 8.05 6.33
N ILE A 113 -13.85 9.39 6.15
CA ILE A 113 -13.10 10.35 6.96
C ILE A 113 -13.44 10.18 8.44
N ASP A 114 -14.72 10.09 8.76
CA ASP A 114 -15.20 10.00 10.14
C ASP A 114 -14.75 8.68 10.81
N GLU A 115 -14.94 7.54 10.16
CA GLU A 115 -14.65 6.25 10.78
C GLU A 115 -13.13 5.97 10.85
N VAL A 116 -12.34 6.40 9.85
CA VAL A 116 -10.87 6.30 9.91
C VAL A 116 -10.35 7.18 11.06
N SER A 117 -10.80 8.43 11.15
CA SER A 117 -10.42 9.32 12.26
C SER A 117 -10.81 8.74 13.63
N LYS A 118 -12.04 8.25 13.78
CA LYS A 118 -12.50 7.61 15.03
C LYS A 118 -11.64 6.41 15.39
N CYS A 119 -11.26 5.56 14.42
CA CYS A 119 -10.42 4.40 14.68
C CYS A 119 -9.05 4.81 15.25
N VAL A 120 -8.43 5.82 14.65
CA VAL A 120 -7.14 6.35 15.11
C VAL A 120 -7.29 6.99 16.50
N ILE A 121 -8.31 7.82 16.70
CA ILE A 121 -8.58 8.47 17.98
C ILE A 121 -8.78 7.43 19.09
N GLU A 122 -9.65 6.45 18.87
CA GLU A 122 -9.91 5.37 19.84
C GLU A 122 -8.64 4.58 20.15
N ALA A 123 -7.81 4.25 19.14
CA ALA A 123 -6.53 3.61 19.39
C ALA A 123 -5.61 4.48 20.25
N CYS A 124 -5.58 5.78 20.04
CA CYS A 124 -4.75 6.70 20.82
C CYS A 124 -5.24 6.90 22.27
N LEU A 125 -6.54 6.89 22.48
CA LEU A 125 -7.16 7.16 23.80
C LEU A 125 -7.38 5.90 24.65
N LYS A 126 -7.49 4.73 24.02
CA LYS A 126 -7.67 3.45 24.70
C LYS A 126 -6.50 3.17 25.66
N GLU A 127 -6.80 2.49 26.76
CA GLU A 127 -5.78 1.96 27.67
C GLU A 127 -4.82 1.04 26.91
N LYS A 128 -3.55 1.18 27.19
CA LYS A 128 -2.47 0.48 26.50
C LYS A 128 -1.81 -0.55 27.39
N GLU A 129 -1.56 -1.73 26.84
CA GLU A 129 -0.82 -2.80 27.48
C GLU A 129 0.69 -2.62 27.28
N GLU A 130 1.48 -2.98 28.28
CA GLU A 130 2.94 -3.09 28.13
C GLU A 130 3.28 -4.26 27.23
N VAL A 131 4.11 -4.02 26.22
CA VAL A 131 4.49 -5.05 25.24
C VAL A 131 5.98 -5.02 24.93
N LYS A 132 6.52 -6.21 24.63
CA LYS A 132 7.80 -6.40 23.94
C LYS A 132 7.53 -6.67 22.48
N VAL A 133 8.40 -6.15 21.60
CA VAL A 133 8.31 -6.43 20.17
C VAL A 133 9.29 -7.50 19.78
N LYS A 134 8.79 -8.51 19.10
CA LYS A 134 9.62 -9.54 18.47
C LYS A 134 9.40 -9.52 16.96
N TYR A 135 10.40 -9.89 16.23
CA TYR A 135 10.41 -9.91 14.77
C TYR A 135 10.63 -11.32 14.24
N ARG A 136 9.93 -11.64 13.17
CA ARG A 136 10.21 -12.80 12.31
C ARG A 136 10.03 -12.43 10.85
N LYS A 137 10.63 -13.18 9.94
CA LYS A 137 10.44 -13.03 8.50
C LYS A 137 10.21 -14.37 7.82
N THR A 138 9.47 -14.35 6.72
CA THR A 138 9.16 -15.52 5.92
C THR A 138 9.49 -15.22 4.46
N LEU A 139 10.29 -16.06 3.83
CA LEU A 139 10.46 -16.02 2.38
C LEU A 139 9.32 -16.81 1.73
N VAL A 140 8.46 -16.14 1.00
CA VAL A 140 7.38 -16.79 0.23
C VAL A 140 7.92 -17.18 -1.14
N ASP A 141 7.67 -18.40 -1.54
CA ASP A 141 8.13 -18.95 -2.80
C ASP A 141 6.98 -19.55 -3.62
N GLY A 142 7.00 -19.29 -4.93
CA GLY A 142 6.06 -19.90 -5.87
C GLY A 142 4.62 -19.36 -5.81
N LEU A 143 4.36 -18.23 -5.15
CA LEU A 143 3.02 -17.62 -5.05
C LEU A 143 2.97 -16.24 -5.69
N TYR A 144 3.98 -15.40 -5.50
CA TYR A 144 4.07 -14.07 -6.11
C TYR A 144 5.53 -13.66 -6.35
N SER A 145 5.74 -12.69 -7.23
CA SER A 145 7.04 -12.10 -7.56
C SER A 145 6.86 -10.77 -8.30
N ASN A 146 7.91 -10.28 -8.94
CA ASN A 146 7.75 -9.23 -9.95
C ASN A 146 6.73 -9.67 -11.00
N ARG A 147 5.66 -8.89 -11.18
CA ARG A 147 4.53 -9.27 -12.05
C ARG A 147 4.83 -9.18 -13.55
N ASN A 148 5.96 -8.58 -13.92
CA ASN A 148 6.40 -8.47 -15.31
C ASN A 148 7.40 -9.58 -15.71
N ASP A 149 8.25 -10.02 -14.77
CA ASP A 149 9.19 -11.12 -14.95
C ASP A 149 9.44 -11.83 -13.61
N LYS A 150 9.00 -13.10 -13.52
CA LYS A 150 9.15 -13.92 -12.29
C LYS A 150 10.60 -14.18 -11.87
N ASN A 151 11.55 -14.02 -12.78
CA ASN A 151 12.98 -14.22 -12.50
C ASN A 151 13.68 -12.92 -12.06
N LYS A 152 13.02 -11.78 -12.19
CA LYS A 152 13.56 -10.50 -11.75
C LYS A 152 13.65 -10.46 -10.23
N MET A 153 14.71 -9.83 -9.71
CA MET A 153 14.85 -9.58 -8.29
C MET A 153 13.60 -8.87 -7.78
N SER A 154 13.03 -9.38 -6.70
CA SER A 154 11.77 -8.87 -6.14
C SER A 154 11.66 -9.16 -4.66
N ASP A 155 10.89 -8.34 -3.95
CA ASP A 155 10.71 -8.47 -2.51
C ASP A 155 9.62 -9.50 -2.17
N LYS A 156 10.06 -10.74 -1.96
CA LYS A 156 9.19 -11.86 -1.58
C LYS A 156 9.17 -12.13 -0.08
N TRP A 157 9.77 -11.24 0.73
CA TRP A 157 9.78 -11.39 2.17
C TRP A 157 8.50 -10.81 2.80
N ILE A 158 7.91 -11.60 3.69
CA ILE A 158 6.91 -11.13 4.64
C ILE A 158 7.62 -10.87 5.96
N HIS A 159 7.44 -9.68 6.48
CA HIS A 159 7.99 -9.23 7.75
C HIS A 159 6.88 -9.14 8.78
N THR A 160 7.04 -9.81 9.92
CA THR A 160 6.04 -9.79 11.00
C THR A 160 6.65 -9.21 12.27
N LEU A 161 6.03 -8.15 12.78
CA LEU A 161 6.24 -7.67 14.15
C LEU A 161 5.15 -8.26 15.04
N GLY A 162 5.56 -9.09 16.00
CA GLY A 162 4.68 -9.61 17.05
C GLY A 162 4.81 -8.77 18.30
N PHE A 163 3.68 -8.39 18.88
CA PHE A 163 3.60 -7.68 20.14
C PHE A 163 3.25 -8.67 21.26
N PHE A 164 4.09 -8.75 22.29
CA PHE A 164 3.99 -9.74 23.33
C PHE A 164 3.83 -9.10 24.71
N HIS A 165 2.79 -9.48 25.43
CA HIS A 165 2.62 -9.20 26.86
C HIS A 165 2.85 -10.49 27.64
N ASP A 166 3.79 -10.49 28.60
CA ASP A 166 4.19 -11.67 29.39
C ASP A 166 4.37 -12.94 28.52
N ASP A 167 5.15 -12.81 27.43
CA ASP A 167 5.42 -13.87 26.46
C ASP A 167 4.20 -14.38 25.66
N LYS A 168 3.02 -13.83 25.89
CA LYS A 168 1.81 -14.09 25.08
C LYS A 168 1.70 -13.08 23.94
N LEU A 169 1.53 -13.58 22.72
CA LEU A 169 1.22 -12.73 21.58
C LEU A 169 -0.13 -12.04 21.80
N VAL A 170 -0.19 -10.71 21.58
CA VAL A 170 -1.41 -9.89 21.74
C VAL A 170 -1.81 -9.14 20.50
N ALA A 171 -0.89 -8.95 19.54
CA ALA A 171 -1.19 -8.38 18.23
C ALA A 171 -0.05 -8.68 17.24
N GLU A 172 -0.33 -8.61 15.94
CA GLU A 172 0.66 -8.69 14.87
C GLU A 172 0.52 -7.54 13.87
N LEU A 173 1.67 -7.03 13.41
CA LEU A 173 1.77 -6.18 12.22
C LEU A 173 2.51 -6.99 11.15
N VAL A 174 1.88 -7.17 9.99
CA VAL A 174 2.42 -7.93 8.86
C VAL A 174 2.68 -6.99 7.69
N ASN A 175 3.95 -6.77 7.35
CA ASN A 175 4.37 -5.98 6.20
C ASN A 175 4.72 -6.93 5.05
N MET A 176 4.04 -6.74 3.92
CA MET A 176 4.15 -7.57 2.73
C MET A 176 4.12 -6.70 1.47
N ALA A 177 4.90 -7.06 0.47
CA ALA A 177 4.93 -6.38 -0.82
C ALA A 177 4.11 -7.17 -1.86
N HIS A 178 2.81 -6.90 -1.94
CA HIS A 178 1.93 -7.55 -2.91
C HIS A 178 0.77 -6.63 -3.31
N HIS A 179 0.63 -6.36 -4.61
CA HIS A 179 -0.51 -5.61 -5.13
C HIS A 179 -1.81 -6.39 -4.88
N CYS A 180 -2.74 -5.85 -4.10
CA CYS A 180 -4.03 -6.49 -3.81
C CYS A 180 -4.97 -6.42 -5.02
N THR A 181 -4.64 -7.21 -6.04
CA THR A 181 -5.30 -7.27 -7.36
C THR A 181 -5.45 -8.71 -7.84
N VAL A 182 -5.65 -9.64 -6.92
CA VAL A 182 -5.99 -11.03 -7.27
C VAL A 182 -7.35 -11.04 -7.96
N LEU A 183 -8.32 -10.31 -7.41
CA LEU A 183 -9.60 -10.03 -8.06
C LEU A 183 -9.40 -9.08 -9.25
N GLY A 184 -9.93 -9.46 -10.39
CA GLY A 184 -9.83 -8.71 -11.63
C GLY A 184 -10.85 -7.58 -11.76
N PRO A 185 -10.77 -6.78 -12.85
CA PRO A 185 -11.73 -5.69 -13.12
C PRO A 185 -13.18 -6.16 -13.29
N ASN A 186 -13.41 -7.43 -13.60
CA ASN A 186 -14.75 -8.01 -13.73
C ASN A 186 -15.40 -8.31 -12.36
N ASN A 187 -14.61 -8.28 -11.27
CA ASN A 187 -15.20 -8.39 -9.94
C ASN A 187 -15.92 -7.09 -9.60
N MET A 188 -17.24 -7.22 -9.37
CA MET A 188 -18.11 -6.09 -8.99
C MET A 188 -18.58 -6.18 -7.54
N ASP A 189 -17.98 -7.06 -6.73
CA ASP A 189 -18.26 -7.15 -5.30
C ASP A 189 -17.16 -6.47 -4.50
N LEU A 190 -17.52 -5.78 -3.42
CA LEU A 190 -16.53 -5.18 -2.50
C LEU A 190 -15.77 -6.26 -1.75
N SER A 191 -14.46 -6.07 -1.66
CA SER A 191 -13.55 -6.95 -0.94
C SER A 191 -12.25 -6.24 -0.55
N ALA A 192 -11.68 -6.61 0.59
CA ALA A 192 -10.32 -6.26 0.97
C ALA A 192 -9.26 -7.07 0.20
N ASP A 193 -9.68 -7.95 -0.74
CA ASP A 193 -8.82 -8.79 -1.58
C ASP A 193 -7.85 -9.62 -0.71
N LEU A 194 -6.67 -9.92 -1.20
CA LEU A 194 -5.70 -10.81 -0.55
C LEU A 194 -5.34 -10.41 0.89
N PHE A 195 -5.16 -9.12 1.17
CA PHE A 195 -4.80 -8.69 2.54
C PHE A 195 -5.92 -8.93 3.53
N GLY A 196 -7.18 -8.76 3.12
CA GLY A 196 -8.33 -9.09 3.95
C GLY A 196 -8.38 -10.57 4.31
N GLU A 197 -8.18 -11.44 3.34
CA GLU A 197 -8.24 -12.89 3.56
C GLU A 197 -7.03 -13.40 4.34
N ILE A 198 -5.79 -12.91 4.07
CA ILE A 198 -4.61 -13.25 4.89
C ILE A 198 -4.83 -12.84 6.34
N ARG A 199 -5.33 -11.61 6.58
CA ARG A 199 -5.65 -11.11 7.93
C ARG A 199 -6.62 -12.03 8.64
N LYS A 200 -7.73 -12.40 8.00
CA LYS A 200 -8.76 -13.30 8.53
C LYS A 200 -8.16 -14.65 8.94
N VAL A 201 -7.40 -15.30 8.04
CA VAL A 201 -6.81 -16.62 8.32
C VAL A 201 -5.77 -16.55 9.45
N LEU A 202 -4.97 -15.49 9.53
CA LEU A 202 -4.01 -15.29 10.63
C LEU A 202 -4.72 -15.05 11.96
N GLU A 203 -5.78 -14.23 11.98
CA GLU A 203 -6.58 -13.95 13.18
C GLU A 203 -7.31 -15.20 13.71
N GLU A 204 -7.85 -16.01 12.82
CA GLU A 204 -8.44 -17.32 13.19
C GLU A 204 -7.41 -18.26 13.79
N LYS A 205 -6.19 -18.26 13.29
CA LYS A 205 -5.12 -19.12 13.75
C LYS A 205 -4.49 -18.67 15.07
N ASP A 206 -4.14 -17.40 15.17
CA ASP A 206 -3.32 -16.87 16.27
C ASP A 206 -4.19 -16.22 17.36
N ASN A 207 -5.49 -16.01 17.10
CA ASN A 207 -6.51 -15.41 17.97
C ASN A 207 -6.10 -14.05 18.54
N VAL A 208 -5.46 -13.23 17.71
CA VAL A 208 -5.03 -11.86 18.03
C VAL A 208 -5.32 -10.93 16.86
N PRO A 209 -5.49 -9.61 17.11
CA PRO A 209 -5.63 -8.64 16.01
C PRO A 209 -4.40 -8.63 15.09
N VAL A 210 -4.64 -8.68 13.79
CA VAL A 210 -3.61 -8.58 12.76
C VAL A 210 -3.81 -7.30 11.93
N MET A 211 -2.76 -6.52 11.76
CA MET A 211 -2.74 -5.37 10.86
C MET A 211 -1.85 -5.67 9.64
N MET A 212 -2.43 -5.61 8.45
CA MET A 212 -1.69 -5.73 7.21
C MET A 212 -1.17 -4.37 6.77
N ILE A 213 0.09 -4.31 6.34
CA ILE A 213 0.77 -3.10 5.87
C ILE A 213 1.38 -3.35 4.51
N GLN A 214 1.02 -2.53 3.54
CA GLN A 214 1.54 -2.58 2.19
C GLN A 214 3.00 -2.10 2.15
N GLY A 215 3.84 -2.92 1.51
CA GLY A 215 5.26 -2.64 1.34
C GLY A 215 5.58 -2.00 -0.02
N ASN A 216 6.76 -2.33 -0.53
CA ASN A 216 7.28 -1.88 -1.82
C ASN A 216 6.73 -2.76 -2.97
N ALA A 217 5.42 -2.64 -3.22
CA ALA A 217 4.65 -3.54 -4.07
C ALA A 217 4.38 -3.02 -5.50
N GLY A 218 4.99 -1.91 -5.93
CA GLY A 218 4.68 -1.27 -7.20
C GLY A 218 4.66 -2.21 -8.42
N ASP A 219 5.58 -3.15 -8.46
CA ASP A 219 5.76 -4.13 -9.52
C ASP A 219 5.52 -5.59 -9.07
N MET A 220 4.94 -5.79 -7.88
CA MET A 220 4.72 -7.11 -7.28
C MET A 220 3.30 -7.64 -7.50
N GLY A 221 3.16 -8.96 -7.62
CA GLY A 221 1.87 -9.62 -7.71
C GLY A 221 1.95 -11.09 -8.11
N ASN A 222 0.80 -11.74 -8.18
CA ASN A 222 0.67 -13.17 -8.45
C ASN A 222 0.44 -13.53 -9.93
N LYS A 223 0.47 -12.56 -10.83
CA LYS A 223 0.10 -12.71 -12.27
C LYS A 223 0.64 -13.99 -12.94
N GLN A 224 1.85 -14.41 -12.56
CA GLN A 224 2.55 -15.54 -13.18
C GLN A 224 2.33 -16.87 -12.46
N TYR A 225 1.59 -16.86 -11.35
CA TYR A 225 1.33 -18.01 -10.49
C TYR A 225 -0.14 -18.36 -10.37
N ARG A 226 -1.02 -17.34 -10.41
CA ARG A 226 -2.46 -17.51 -10.26
C ARG A 226 -3.06 -18.34 -11.40
N LYS A 227 -4.11 -19.10 -11.08
CA LYS A 227 -4.90 -19.87 -12.02
C LYS A 227 -6.22 -19.18 -12.42
N GLY A 228 -6.64 -18.21 -11.61
CA GLY A 228 -7.86 -17.46 -11.78
C GLY A 228 -7.76 -16.04 -11.22
N ASN A 229 -8.88 -15.36 -11.14
CA ASN A 229 -8.99 -14.02 -10.60
C ASN A 229 -10.33 -13.79 -9.87
N LEU A 230 -10.83 -14.84 -9.25
CA LEU A 230 -12.05 -14.88 -8.45
C LEU A 230 -11.71 -15.13 -6.97
N PHE A 231 -12.71 -15.20 -6.12
CA PHE A 231 -12.55 -15.36 -4.67
C PHE A 231 -11.88 -16.68 -4.28
N ASP A 232 -12.10 -17.75 -5.00
CA ASP A 232 -11.43 -19.04 -4.80
C ASP A 232 -9.90 -18.95 -4.97
N GLU A 233 -9.43 -18.10 -5.87
CA GLU A 233 -8.00 -17.81 -6.01
C GLU A 233 -7.46 -16.99 -4.83
N VAL A 234 -8.23 -15.99 -4.34
CA VAL A 234 -7.87 -15.18 -3.16
C VAL A 234 -7.73 -16.09 -1.92
N GLU A 235 -8.73 -16.95 -1.67
CA GLU A 235 -8.74 -17.89 -0.55
C GLU A 235 -7.56 -18.88 -0.64
N THR A 236 -7.34 -19.45 -1.84
CA THR A 236 -6.24 -20.40 -2.07
C THR A 236 -4.88 -19.76 -1.86
N GLU A 237 -4.65 -18.57 -2.39
CA GLU A 237 -3.38 -17.87 -2.25
C GLU A 237 -3.15 -17.45 -0.79
N ALA A 238 -4.15 -16.90 -0.12
CA ALA A 238 -4.06 -16.53 1.30
C ALA A 238 -3.73 -17.74 2.19
N ALA A 239 -4.43 -18.87 2.00
CA ALA A 239 -4.16 -20.09 2.74
C ALA A 239 -2.73 -20.61 2.51
N ASN A 240 -2.24 -20.59 1.26
CA ASN A 240 -0.88 -20.99 0.94
C ASN A 240 0.18 -20.05 1.52
N ILE A 241 -0.06 -18.74 1.54
CA ILE A 241 0.83 -17.76 2.16
C ILE A 241 0.90 -18.00 3.67
N VAL A 242 -0.24 -18.15 4.34
CA VAL A 242 -0.30 -18.41 5.79
C VAL A 242 0.35 -19.76 6.15
N ASP A 243 0.18 -20.78 5.30
CA ASP A 243 0.87 -22.07 5.48
C ASP A 243 2.40 -21.88 5.39
N GLN A 244 2.90 -21.09 4.44
CA GLN A 244 4.34 -20.79 4.36
C GLN A 244 4.82 -19.95 5.56
N ILE A 245 4.02 -18.99 6.06
CA ILE A 245 4.32 -18.28 7.30
C ILE A 245 4.45 -19.28 8.45
N ALA A 246 3.53 -20.21 8.59
CA ALA A 246 3.56 -21.22 9.65
C ALA A 246 4.77 -22.14 9.59
N LYS A 247 5.19 -22.56 8.40
CA LYS A 247 6.22 -23.59 8.18
C LYS A 247 7.63 -23.04 7.98
N ARG A 248 7.77 -21.81 7.46
CA ARG A 248 9.04 -21.27 6.98
C ARG A 248 9.48 -19.98 7.65
N SER A 249 8.68 -19.41 8.59
CA SER A 249 9.12 -18.23 9.34
C SER A 249 10.40 -18.53 10.12
N SER A 250 11.27 -17.54 10.16
CA SER A 250 12.39 -17.55 11.13
C SER A 250 11.85 -17.62 12.56
N ASN A 251 12.69 -18.00 13.49
CA ASN A 251 12.36 -17.86 14.91
C ASN A 251 12.12 -16.38 15.24
N TRP A 252 11.31 -16.14 16.27
CA TRP A 252 11.14 -14.81 16.83
C TRP A 252 12.47 -14.29 17.39
N VAL A 253 12.78 -13.05 17.08
CA VAL A 253 13.96 -12.34 17.57
C VAL A 253 13.49 -11.08 18.28
N ASP A 254 13.93 -10.88 19.53
CA ASP A 254 13.61 -9.67 20.28
C ASP A 254 14.20 -8.44 19.59
N LEU A 255 13.40 -7.38 19.55
CA LEU A 255 13.84 -6.07 19.11
C LEU A 255 13.95 -5.13 20.31
N ASN A 256 15.07 -4.44 20.41
CA ASN A 256 15.21 -3.33 21.33
C ASN A 256 14.57 -2.09 20.70
N ILE A 257 13.46 -1.61 21.30
CA ILE A 257 12.72 -0.42 20.89
C ILE A 257 12.45 0.41 22.14
N GLU A 258 13.25 1.45 22.35
CA GLU A 258 13.18 2.29 23.54
C GLU A 258 12.61 3.68 23.26
N ASP A 259 12.96 4.22 22.10
CA ASP A 259 12.56 5.55 21.65
C ASP A 259 12.35 5.56 20.14
N CYS A 260 11.82 6.66 19.61
CA CYS A 260 11.66 6.88 18.18
C CYS A 260 12.11 8.28 17.79
N GLU A 261 13.14 8.36 16.96
CA GLU A 261 13.48 9.57 16.21
C GLU A 261 12.80 9.53 14.85
N ILE A 262 12.12 10.62 14.48
CA ILE A 262 11.49 10.75 13.16
C ILE A 262 12.26 11.77 12.37
N LYS A 263 12.69 11.39 11.16
CA LYS A 263 13.28 12.30 10.18
C LYS A 263 12.31 12.45 9.01
N GLU A 264 12.02 13.67 8.65
CA GLU A 264 11.33 14.02 7.43
C GLU A 264 12.34 14.46 6.37
N GLY A 265 12.13 14.03 5.14
CA GLY A 265 12.94 14.42 4.00
C GLY A 265 12.12 14.58 2.75
N GLN A 266 12.73 15.22 1.76
CA GLN A 266 12.11 15.35 0.44
C GLN A 266 13.19 15.38 -0.65
N HIS A 267 12.82 14.88 -1.81
CA HIS A 267 13.56 15.04 -3.05
C HIS A 267 12.78 15.99 -3.97
N HIS A 268 13.40 17.12 -4.34
CA HIS A 268 12.82 18.03 -5.31
C HIS A 268 13.12 17.51 -6.72
N ALA A 269 12.08 17.11 -7.43
CA ALA A 269 12.18 16.61 -8.80
C ALA A 269 11.65 17.64 -9.79
N GLU A 270 12.39 17.84 -10.90
CA GLU A 270 12.00 18.70 -12.02
C GLU A 270 12.16 17.94 -13.34
N TRP A 271 11.21 18.09 -14.25
CA TRP A 271 11.28 17.46 -15.57
C TRP A 271 10.39 18.18 -16.59
N ASP A 272 10.73 18.03 -17.86
CA ASP A 272 9.90 18.50 -18.95
C ASP A 272 9.03 17.37 -19.50
N VAL A 273 7.80 17.72 -19.88
CA VAL A 273 6.84 16.81 -20.51
C VAL A 273 6.57 17.29 -21.93
N ASP A 274 6.71 16.38 -22.89
CA ASP A 274 6.17 16.54 -24.24
C ASP A 274 4.91 15.67 -24.41
N ALA A 275 3.74 16.29 -24.44
CA ALA A 275 2.46 15.60 -24.57
C ALA A 275 2.33 14.82 -25.89
N ASN A 276 3.08 15.16 -26.94
CA ASN A 276 3.06 14.46 -28.22
C ASN A 276 3.55 13.00 -28.09
N VAL A 277 4.48 12.74 -27.15
CA VAL A 277 4.94 11.38 -26.84
C VAL A 277 3.77 10.50 -26.39
N TYR A 278 2.85 11.03 -25.60
CA TYR A 278 1.67 10.30 -25.15
C TYR A 278 0.62 10.11 -26.24
N VAL A 279 0.50 11.05 -27.19
CA VAL A 279 -0.36 10.90 -28.38
C VAL A 279 0.10 9.70 -29.21
N GLU A 280 1.41 9.56 -29.46
CA GLU A 280 1.95 8.44 -30.23
C GLU A 280 1.81 7.11 -29.46
N LYS A 281 2.13 7.09 -28.17
CA LYS A 281 1.93 5.89 -27.31
C LYS A 281 0.48 5.46 -27.27
N LYS A 282 -0.47 6.41 -27.16
CA LYS A 282 -1.89 6.12 -27.18
C LYS A 282 -2.30 5.43 -28.47
N LYS A 283 -1.91 5.94 -29.63
CA LYS A 283 -2.17 5.32 -30.94
C LYS A 283 -1.63 3.89 -30.99
N GLU A 284 -0.39 3.68 -30.54
CA GLU A 284 0.21 2.36 -30.50
C GLU A 284 -0.61 1.38 -29.62
N PHE A 285 -1.07 1.83 -28.45
CA PHE A 285 -1.85 1.01 -27.54
C PHE A 285 -3.26 0.72 -28.09
N GLU A 286 -3.90 1.70 -28.73
CA GLU A 286 -5.20 1.53 -29.40
C GLU A 286 -5.11 0.52 -30.56
N GLU A 287 -4.04 0.55 -31.35
CA GLU A 287 -3.83 -0.44 -32.41
C GLU A 287 -3.61 -1.85 -31.85
N LYS A 288 -2.79 -2.00 -30.82
CA LYS A 288 -2.58 -3.30 -30.17
C LYS A 288 -3.88 -3.84 -29.56
N LEU A 289 -4.68 -2.97 -28.97
CA LEU A 289 -5.94 -3.36 -28.33
C LEU A 289 -6.95 -3.98 -29.29
N LYS A 290 -6.92 -3.63 -30.58
CA LYS A 290 -7.85 -4.17 -31.58
C LYS A 290 -7.76 -5.70 -31.77
N THR A 291 -6.61 -6.29 -31.53
CA THR A 291 -6.34 -7.71 -31.77
C THR A 291 -5.92 -8.47 -30.52
N GLU A 292 -5.72 -7.78 -29.41
CA GLU A 292 -5.27 -8.41 -28.15
C GLU A 292 -6.42 -9.15 -27.46
N THR A 293 -6.14 -10.37 -27.00
CA THR A 293 -7.09 -11.22 -26.28
C THR A 293 -6.62 -11.64 -24.91
N ASN A 294 -5.33 -11.43 -24.61
CA ASN A 294 -4.80 -11.75 -23.29
C ASN A 294 -5.33 -10.76 -22.25
N PHE A 295 -6.01 -11.27 -21.25
CA PHE A 295 -6.67 -10.47 -20.22
C PHE A 295 -5.77 -9.44 -19.54
N ASP A 296 -4.56 -9.83 -19.15
CA ASP A 296 -3.63 -8.92 -18.46
C ASP A 296 -3.06 -7.85 -19.40
N THR A 297 -2.85 -8.20 -20.67
CA THR A 297 -2.39 -7.25 -21.69
C THR A 297 -3.49 -6.26 -22.04
N VAL A 298 -4.74 -6.71 -22.20
CA VAL A 298 -5.91 -5.84 -22.40
C VAL A 298 -6.04 -4.85 -21.25
N LYS A 299 -5.94 -5.33 -19.99
CA LYS A 299 -5.96 -4.48 -18.79
C LYS A 299 -4.88 -3.40 -18.83
N LEU A 300 -3.64 -3.75 -19.17
CA LEU A 300 -2.52 -2.82 -19.30
C LEU A 300 -2.81 -1.76 -20.38
N LEU A 301 -3.26 -2.19 -21.56
CA LEU A 301 -3.54 -1.29 -22.68
C LEU A 301 -4.63 -0.28 -22.33
N VAL A 302 -5.76 -0.74 -21.77
CA VAL A 302 -6.87 0.14 -21.37
C VAL A 302 -6.44 1.13 -20.30
N THR A 303 -5.71 0.67 -19.28
CA THR A 303 -5.20 1.56 -18.23
C THR A 303 -4.20 2.57 -18.78
N GLY A 304 -3.29 2.14 -19.67
CA GLY A 304 -2.32 3.01 -20.33
C GLY A 304 -2.99 4.09 -21.19
N ILE A 305 -3.99 3.72 -22.01
CA ILE A 305 -4.76 4.67 -22.82
C ILE A 305 -5.41 5.74 -21.93
N ALA A 306 -6.06 5.33 -20.84
CA ALA A 306 -6.69 6.27 -19.91
C ALA A 306 -5.67 7.22 -19.25
N CYS A 307 -4.48 6.71 -18.88
CA CYS A 307 -3.41 7.54 -18.33
C CYS A 307 -2.82 8.49 -19.38
N PHE A 308 -2.65 8.04 -20.64
CA PHE A 308 -2.17 8.91 -21.72
C PHE A 308 -3.18 10.02 -22.04
N ASP A 309 -4.48 9.73 -22.04
CA ASP A 309 -5.52 10.76 -22.20
C ASP A 309 -5.39 11.87 -21.17
N LYS A 310 -5.21 11.51 -19.89
CA LYS A 310 -4.98 12.48 -18.83
C LYS A 310 -3.73 13.32 -19.10
N LYS A 311 -2.59 12.68 -19.44
CA LYS A 311 -1.32 13.37 -19.70
C LYS A 311 -1.39 14.29 -20.93
N ILE A 312 -2.14 13.90 -21.96
CA ILE A 312 -2.40 14.74 -23.14
C ILE A 312 -3.23 15.97 -22.76
N GLN A 313 -4.26 15.79 -21.91
CA GLN A 313 -5.09 16.91 -21.42
C GLN A 313 -4.29 17.89 -20.55
N GLU A 314 -3.37 17.39 -19.73
CA GLU A 314 -2.45 18.21 -18.92
C GLU A 314 -1.45 18.99 -19.78
N GLY A 315 -1.18 18.54 -20.99
CA GLY A 315 -0.34 19.21 -21.99
C GLY A 315 1.16 19.13 -21.73
N SER A 316 1.93 19.67 -22.68
CA SER A 316 3.39 19.82 -22.58
C SER A 316 3.76 20.93 -21.60
N GLY A 317 4.92 20.81 -20.96
CA GLY A 317 5.46 21.86 -20.10
C GLY A 317 6.39 21.34 -19.03
N HIS A 318 6.94 22.27 -18.26
CA HIS A 318 7.78 21.97 -17.10
C HIS A 318 6.92 21.48 -15.93
N ARG A 319 7.42 20.49 -15.22
CA ARG A 319 6.79 19.89 -14.03
C ARG A 319 7.79 19.90 -12.87
N THR A 320 7.28 20.12 -11.68
CA THR A 320 8.03 20.00 -10.44
C THR A 320 7.23 19.18 -9.44
N ARG A 321 7.92 18.46 -8.55
CA ARG A 321 7.30 17.74 -7.44
C ARG A 321 8.23 17.59 -6.27
N ASP A 322 7.78 17.96 -5.08
CA ASP A 322 8.43 17.61 -3.83
C ASP A 322 7.98 16.21 -3.41
N MET A 323 8.90 15.26 -3.52
CA MET A 323 8.67 13.86 -3.18
C MET A 323 9.10 13.64 -1.74
N LYS A 324 8.13 13.72 -0.81
CA LYS A 324 8.38 13.61 0.63
C LYS A 324 8.53 12.16 1.06
N PHE A 325 9.26 11.94 2.16
CA PHE A 325 9.36 10.65 2.86
C PHE A 325 9.56 10.89 4.34
N ARG A 326 9.32 9.85 5.15
CA ARG A 326 9.62 9.86 6.59
C ARG A 326 10.39 8.61 6.96
N ILE A 327 11.29 8.75 7.94
CA ILE A 327 12.10 7.65 8.48
C ILE A 327 11.90 7.62 9.99
N PHE A 328 11.39 6.51 10.50
CA PHE A 328 11.22 6.24 11.91
C PHE A 328 12.39 5.37 12.38
N ASN A 329 13.25 5.90 13.22
CA ASN A 329 14.39 5.21 13.79
C ASN A 329 14.07 4.79 15.23
N MET A 330 13.98 3.49 15.47
CA MET A 330 13.56 2.91 16.75
C MET A 330 14.61 1.87 17.23
N ASN A 331 15.87 2.26 17.41
CA ASN A 331 17.00 1.38 17.76
C ASN A 331 17.15 0.21 16.75
N ASP A 332 16.63 -0.97 17.09
CA ASP A 332 16.72 -2.16 16.22
C ASP A 332 15.79 -2.14 15.00
N LEU A 333 14.76 -1.27 14.99
CA LEU A 333 13.77 -1.17 13.92
C LEU A 333 13.83 0.18 13.21
N GLN A 334 13.90 0.15 11.89
CA GLN A 334 13.71 1.33 11.05
C GLN A 334 12.49 1.13 10.14
N ILE A 335 11.62 2.14 10.06
CA ILE A 335 10.49 2.15 9.13
C ILE A 335 10.66 3.34 8.18
N VAL A 336 10.69 3.06 6.89
CA VAL A 336 10.74 4.08 5.83
C VAL A 336 9.36 4.19 5.20
N VAL A 337 8.77 5.38 5.27
CA VAL A 337 7.41 5.67 4.83
C VAL A 337 7.44 6.40 3.49
N VAL A 338 6.82 5.82 2.48
CA VAL A 338 6.81 6.30 1.09
C VAL A 338 5.37 6.49 0.61
N PRO A 339 4.96 7.72 0.24
CA PRO A 339 3.57 8.01 -0.16
C PRO A 339 3.30 7.69 -1.64
N GLY A 340 3.64 6.47 -2.07
CA GLY A 340 3.48 6.05 -3.46
C GLY A 340 3.71 4.57 -3.70
N GLU A 341 3.56 4.17 -4.94
CA GLU A 341 3.66 2.78 -5.42
C GLU A 341 5.11 2.43 -5.78
N ILE A 342 5.97 2.38 -4.76
CA ILE A 342 7.40 2.09 -4.94
C ILE A 342 7.63 0.66 -5.39
N GLY A 343 8.42 0.47 -6.46
CA GLY A 343 8.82 -0.82 -7.00
C GLY A 343 9.73 -1.61 -6.05
N SER A 344 9.70 -2.93 -6.19
CA SER A 344 10.40 -3.85 -5.28
C SER A 344 11.90 -3.62 -5.22
N ILE A 345 12.57 -3.36 -6.35
CA ILE A 345 14.01 -3.11 -6.41
C ILE A 345 14.41 -1.85 -5.64
N LEU A 346 13.66 -0.75 -5.81
CA LEU A 346 13.92 0.49 -5.09
C LEU A 346 13.72 0.31 -3.58
N GLY A 347 12.66 -0.39 -3.18
CA GLY A 347 12.44 -0.72 -1.77
C GLY A 347 13.51 -1.64 -1.17
N LEU A 348 14.01 -2.62 -1.94
CA LEU A 348 15.12 -3.48 -1.51
C LEU A 348 16.42 -2.68 -1.32
N ARG A 349 16.73 -1.73 -2.20
CA ARG A 349 17.90 -0.83 -2.06
C ARG A 349 17.82 -0.02 -0.75
N ILE A 350 16.62 0.47 -0.39
CA ILE A 350 16.39 1.16 0.88
C ILE A 350 16.65 0.21 2.06
N LYS A 351 16.09 -0.99 2.03
CA LYS A 351 16.26 -1.99 3.11
C LYS A 351 17.72 -2.41 3.27
N GLU A 352 18.45 -2.57 2.17
CA GLU A 352 19.87 -2.97 2.17
C GLU A 352 20.79 -1.86 2.72
N ALA A 353 20.45 -0.59 2.48
CA ALA A 353 21.22 0.56 2.96
C ALA A 353 21.08 0.77 4.49
N SER A 354 20.02 0.26 5.08
CA SER A 354 19.76 0.43 6.51
C SER A 354 20.78 -0.29 7.38
N LYS A 355 21.19 0.37 8.47
CA LYS A 355 22.04 -0.20 9.50
C LYS A 355 21.25 -0.80 10.67
N ALA A 356 19.94 -0.60 10.70
CA ALA A 356 19.07 -1.19 11.70
C ALA A 356 19.01 -2.73 11.53
N LYS A 357 18.77 -3.45 12.61
CA LYS A 357 18.60 -4.91 12.59
C LYS A 357 17.45 -5.34 11.68
N VAL A 358 16.41 -4.51 11.62
CA VAL A 358 15.23 -4.68 10.76
C VAL A 358 14.89 -3.35 10.11
N CYS A 359 14.75 -3.33 8.78
CA CYS A 359 14.22 -2.20 8.04
C CYS A 359 12.95 -2.62 7.28
N LEU A 360 11.87 -1.89 7.50
CA LEU A 360 10.60 -2.05 6.80
C LEU A 360 10.36 -0.85 5.88
N VAL A 361 9.85 -1.11 4.69
CA VAL A 361 9.34 -0.06 3.79
C VAL A 361 7.82 -0.12 3.81
N PHE A 362 7.19 0.97 4.22
CA PHE A 362 5.75 1.19 4.15
C PHE A 362 5.48 2.04 2.91
N GLY A 363 5.20 1.39 1.79
CA GLY A 363 4.70 2.03 0.58
C GLY A 363 3.22 2.41 0.74
N TYR A 364 2.64 3.01 -0.28
CA TYR A 364 1.19 3.26 -0.33
C TYR A 364 0.64 4.01 0.90
N THR A 365 1.45 4.88 1.48
CA THR A 365 0.99 5.71 2.61
C THR A 365 0.28 6.96 2.12
N ALA A 366 -0.76 7.38 2.85
CA ALA A 366 -1.51 8.57 2.50
C ALA A 366 -0.78 9.88 2.91
N PRO A 367 -0.93 10.93 2.11
CA PRO A 367 -1.62 10.96 0.83
C PRO A 367 -0.87 10.15 -0.24
N THR A 368 -1.58 9.30 -0.98
CA THR A 368 -0.97 8.45 -2.02
C THR A 368 -0.77 9.23 -3.34
N TYR A 369 0.14 10.20 -3.34
CA TYR A 369 0.26 11.17 -4.42
C TYR A 369 1.41 10.92 -5.41
N LEU A 370 2.40 10.07 -5.05
CA LEU A 370 3.56 9.85 -5.91
C LEU A 370 3.29 8.86 -7.07
N GLY A 371 2.25 8.02 -6.96
CA GLY A 371 1.97 7.00 -7.98
C GLY A 371 3.12 6.00 -8.15
N TYR A 372 3.27 5.43 -9.35
CA TYR A 372 4.29 4.43 -9.63
C TYR A 372 5.71 5.01 -9.68
N MET A 373 6.60 4.38 -8.92
CA MET A 373 8.02 4.67 -8.89
C MET A 373 8.79 3.36 -9.16
N VAL A 374 9.41 3.26 -10.34
CA VAL A 374 10.20 2.10 -10.75
C VAL A 374 11.61 2.53 -11.13
N GLU A 375 12.55 1.60 -11.01
CA GLU A 375 13.96 1.81 -11.38
C GLU A 375 14.10 2.16 -12.88
N LYS A 376 15.14 2.90 -13.22
CA LYS A 376 15.37 3.40 -14.59
C LYS A 376 15.44 2.28 -15.64
N GLU A 377 15.89 1.09 -15.26
CA GLU A 377 16.01 -0.07 -16.13
C GLU A 377 14.65 -0.65 -16.57
N ALA A 378 13.57 -0.32 -15.85
CA ALA A 378 12.20 -0.73 -16.21
C ALA A 378 11.62 0.10 -17.37
N TYR A 379 12.14 1.31 -17.60
CA TYR A 379 11.64 2.18 -18.65
C TYR A 379 11.93 1.60 -20.04
N GLY A 380 10.96 1.79 -20.95
CA GLY A 380 10.99 1.16 -22.27
C GLY A 380 10.47 -0.28 -22.30
N SER A 381 10.20 -0.89 -21.13
CA SER A 381 9.52 -2.19 -21.08
C SER A 381 8.01 -2.04 -21.31
N PHE A 382 7.39 -3.13 -21.77
CA PHE A 382 5.93 -3.19 -21.89
C PHE A 382 5.31 -3.60 -20.54
N SER A 383 5.54 -2.78 -19.51
CA SER A 383 4.98 -2.95 -18.17
C SER A 383 4.01 -1.82 -17.83
N GLN A 384 3.03 -2.10 -16.97
CA GLN A 384 2.07 -1.09 -16.56
C GLN A 384 2.78 0.07 -15.87
N GLU A 385 3.65 -0.22 -14.92
CA GLU A 385 4.34 0.77 -14.09
C GLU A 385 5.13 1.77 -14.95
N ALA A 386 5.93 1.26 -15.89
CA ALA A 386 6.77 2.10 -16.76
C ALA A 386 5.96 2.94 -17.75
N ASN A 387 4.73 2.52 -18.09
CA ASN A 387 3.87 3.24 -19.03
C ASN A 387 2.93 4.24 -18.36
N VAL A 388 2.55 4.01 -17.09
CA VAL A 388 1.62 4.89 -16.37
C VAL A 388 2.29 5.85 -15.38
N THR A 389 3.57 5.63 -15.01
CA THR A 389 4.32 6.53 -14.14
C THR A 389 4.33 7.97 -14.68
N ASP A 390 4.31 8.95 -13.77
CA ASP A 390 4.41 10.37 -14.12
C ASP A 390 5.86 10.84 -14.28
N TYR A 391 6.83 10.04 -13.84
CA TYR A 391 8.24 10.41 -13.80
C TYR A 391 9.03 9.91 -15.00
N PRO A 392 9.98 10.70 -15.52
CA PRO A 392 11.05 10.19 -16.39
C PRO A 392 11.95 9.18 -15.68
N ALA A 393 12.66 8.37 -16.48
CA ALA A 393 13.64 7.42 -15.99
C ALA A 393 14.71 8.12 -15.13
N GLY A 394 14.99 7.52 -13.97
CA GLY A 394 16.00 7.99 -13.03
C GLY A 394 15.49 8.91 -11.92
N ILE A 395 14.33 9.57 -12.05
CA ILE A 395 13.77 10.38 -10.94
C ILE A 395 13.42 9.48 -9.74
N PRO A 396 12.72 8.32 -9.88
CA PRO A 396 12.51 7.42 -8.76
C PRO A 396 13.80 6.88 -8.13
N ASP A 397 14.84 6.68 -8.92
CA ASP A 397 16.17 6.30 -8.42
C ASP A 397 16.80 7.42 -7.58
N SER A 398 16.78 8.66 -8.06
CA SER A 398 17.30 9.82 -7.32
C SER A 398 16.55 10.05 -6.01
N TYR A 399 15.22 9.88 -6.01
CA TYR A 399 14.41 9.91 -4.79
C TYR A 399 14.83 8.80 -3.81
N THR A 400 15.06 7.59 -4.30
CA THR A 400 15.54 6.46 -3.48
C THR A 400 16.91 6.75 -2.89
N GLU A 401 17.82 7.34 -3.66
CA GLU A 401 19.14 7.75 -3.18
C GLU A 401 19.05 8.86 -2.12
N GLU A 402 18.10 9.78 -2.24
CA GLU A 402 17.88 10.80 -1.22
C GLU A 402 17.39 10.17 0.09
N ILE A 403 16.48 9.20 0.04
CA ILE A 403 16.11 8.40 1.22
C ILE A 403 17.34 7.74 1.84
N ILE A 404 18.15 7.05 1.03
CA ILE A 404 19.36 6.32 1.49
C ILE A 404 20.37 7.25 2.17
N LYS A 405 20.54 8.48 1.70
CA LYS A 405 21.41 9.46 2.36
C LYS A 405 20.93 9.87 3.75
N ASN A 406 19.63 9.75 4.01
CA ASN A 406 19.00 10.13 5.27
C ASN A 406 18.85 8.97 6.28
N ILE A 407 19.13 7.73 5.85
CA ILE A 407 19.24 6.53 6.68
C ILE A 407 20.58 6.54 7.43
#